data_cd80eff2b4947a4486528be1302e8394
#
_entry.id   cd80eff2b4947a4486528be1302e8394
#
_cell.length_a   1.000
_cell.length_b   1.000
_cell.length_c   1.000
_cell.angle_alpha   90.00
_cell.angle_beta   90.00
_cell.angle_gamma   90.00
#
_symmetry.space_group_name_H-M   'P 1'
#
loop_
_entity.id
_entity.type
_entity.pdbx_description
1 polymer ?
#
loop_
_entity_poly.entity_id
_entity_poly.type
_entity_poly.pdbx_seq_one_letter_code
_entity_poly.pdbx_strand_id
1 'polypeptide(L)'
;MEPQAILHHPYSEYGYQIDEYKIHLLLRVAAGDIKEVVLIHGDPFFWNRNDDNNYEWQMNQTKMKLKYSDDLFDYFFVELEIPSKRVRYGFLVTDYNNDQLIYHSKGFSNVTSPLKIEDINVLFNIPYLHLEDMSNTPSWVKETVWYQIFPDRFKNIDNYSKHDWNNEVVKNNEIYGGNIKGIIDKLDYIKDLGFNGIYLTPIFKANTAHKYDTVDYYQIDPSFG
;
A
#
# COMPACT_ATOMS: atom_id res chain seq x y z
N MET A 1 18.02 7.30 -21.23
CA MET A 1 17.54 6.71 -19.96
C MET A 1 17.77 7.67 -18.81
N GLU A 2 16.78 7.89 -17.97
CA GLU A 2 16.82 8.76 -16.77
C GLU A 2 16.87 7.91 -15.48
N PRO A 3 18.07 7.50 -15.02
CA PRO A 3 18.18 6.58 -13.86
C PRO A 3 17.54 7.12 -12.58
N GLN A 4 17.50 8.44 -12.37
CA GLN A 4 16.92 9.07 -11.18
C GLN A 4 15.39 8.89 -11.07
N ALA A 5 14.71 8.63 -12.20
CA ALA A 5 13.27 8.38 -12.25
C ALA A 5 12.92 6.91 -11.98
N ILE A 6 13.91 6.00 -12.06
CA ILE A 6 13.71 4.57 -11.83
C ILE A 6 13.55 4.32 -10.34
N LEU A 7 12.41 3.76 -9.95
CA LEU A 7 12.07 3.53 -8.55
C LEU A 7 11.38 2.19 -8.35
N HIS A 8 11.86 1.46 -7.35
CA HIS A 8 11.22 0.29 -6.78
C HIS A 8 11.59 0.18 -5.29
N HIS A 9 10.63 -0.20 -4.47
CA HIS A 9 10.84 -0.54 -3.07
C HIS A 9 10.15 -1.87 -2.76
N PRO A 10 10.88 -2.88 -2.26
CA PRO A 10 10.26 -4.10 -1.74
C PRO A 10 9.42 -3.79 -0.49
N TYR A 11 8.40 -4.61 -0.21
CA TYR A 11 7.47 -4.46 0.92
C TYR A 11 6.73 -3.11 0.95
N SER A 12 6.33 -2.63 -0.22
CA SER A 12 5.56 -1.40 -0.42
C SER A 12 4.53 -1.61 -1.54
N GLU A 13 3.87 -0.54 -1.98
CA GLU A 13 3.02 -0.55 -3.17
C GLU A 13 3.74 -0.98 -4.46
N TYR A 14 5.08 -0.95 -4.48
CA TYR A 14 5.90 -1.41 -5.60
C TYR A 14 6.24 -2.90 -5.55
N GLY A 15 6.15 -3.55 -4.37
CA GLY A 15 6.49 -4.96 -4.24
C GLY A 15 5.83 -5.59 -3.02
N TYR A 16 4.80 -6.41 -3.23
CA TYR A 16 4.02 -7.00 -2.15
C TYR A 16 3.50 -8.40 -2.49
N GLN A 17 3.31 -9.19 -1.44
CA GLN A 17 2.72 -10.52 -1.50
C GLN A 17 1.20 -10.44 -1.73
N ILE A 18 0.65 -11.31 -2.58
CA ILE A 18 -0.78 -11.40 -2.88
C ILE A 18 -1.41 -12.74 -2.50
N ASP A 19 -0.63 -13.80 -2.47
CA ASP A 19 -1.01 -15.12 -1.94
C ASP A 19 0.20 -15.86 -1.39
N GLU A 20 0.06 -17.15 -1.10
CA GLU A 20 1.11 -17.99 -0.51
C GLU A 20 2.38 -18.09 -1.36
N TYR A 21 2.25 -17.95 -2.70
CA TYR A 21 3.34 -18.20 -3.66
C TYR A 21 3.55 -17.05 -4.64
N LYS A 22 2.77 -15.98 -4.57
CA LYS A 22 2.81 -14.91 -5.57
C LYS A 22 3.07 -13.54 -4.97
N ILE A 23 3.81 -12.76 -5.74
CA ILE A 23 4.04 -11.34 -5.48
C ILE A 23 3.71 -10.50 -6.71
N HIS A 24 3.31 -9.26 -6.45
CA HIS A 24 3.28 -8.20 -7.44
C HIS A 24 4.55 -7.38 -7.34
N LEU A 25 5.16 -7.09 -8.48
CA LEU A 25 6.30 -6.18 -8.59
C LEU A 25 5.99 -5.09 -9.61
N LEU A 26 6.26 -3.86 -9.22
CA LEU A 26 6.08 -2.65 -10.01
C LEU A 26 7.40 -1.90 -10.09
N LEU A 27 7.77 -1.46 -11.28
CA LEU A 27 8.90 -0.55 -11.51
C LEU A 27 8.37 0.74 -12.11
N ARG A 28 8.63 1.88 -11.46
CA ARG A 28 8.37 3.21 -12.00
C ARG A 28 9.59 3.70 -12.76
N VAL A 29 9.37 4.34 -13.93
CA VAL A 29 10.40 4.97 -14.76
C VAL A 29 9.87 6.30 -15.28
N ALA A 30 10.69 7.16 -15.88
CA ALA A 30 10.22 8.38 -16.56
C ALA A 30 9.29 8.03 -17.72
N ALA A 31 8.26 8.83 -17.96
CA ALA A 31 7.31 8.61 -19.04
C ALA A 31 8.00 8.63 -20.41
N GLY A 32 7.79 7.57 -21.20
CA GLY A 32 8.33 7.43 -22.54
C GLY A 32 9.85 7.21 -22.64
N ASP A 33 10.55 6.96 -21.52
CA ASP A 33 12.01 6.79 -21.48
C ASP A 33 12.46 5.35 -21.70
N ILE A 34 11.72 4.38 -21.17
CA ILE A 34 12.09 2.96 -21.18
C ILE A 34 11.26 2.17 -22.17
N LYS A 35 11.93 1.49 -23.08
CA LYS A 35 11.35 0.62 -24.11
C LYS A 35 10.93 -0.74 -23.56
N GLU A 36 11.74 -1.30 -22.66
CA GLU A 36 11.54 -2.65 -22.14
C GLU A 36 12.11 -2.80 -20.73
N VAL A 37 11.38 -3.55 -19.92
CA VAL A 37 11.85 -4.00 -18.60
C VAL A 37 11.72 -5.52 -18.52
N VAL A 38 12.82 -6.17 -18.11
CA VAL A 38 12.89 -7.60 -17.84
C VAL A 38 13.27 -7.80 -16.38
N LEU A 39 12.43 -8.51 -15.63
CA LEU A 39 12.74 -8.96 -14.29
C LEU A 39 13.74 -10.11 -14.35
N ILE A 40 14.92 -9.94 -13.75
CA ILE A 40 15.89 -11.00 -13.47
C ILE A 40 15.58 -11.51 -12.08
N HIS A 41 15.34 -12.83 -11.92
CA HIS A 41 14.95 -13.36 -10.63
C HIS A 41 15.37 -14.84 -10.46
N GLY A 42 15.49 -15.28 -9.20
CA GLY A 42 15.78 -16.68 -8.91
C GLY A 42 15.81 -16.97 -7.40
N ASP A 43 15.78 -18.27 -7.08
CA ASP A 43 15.99 -18.74 -5.70
C ASP A 43 17.45 -18.48 -5.29
N PRO A 44 17.71 -17.77 -4.16
CA PRO A 44 19.08 -17.49 -3.72
C PRO A 44 19.94 -18.71 -3.45
N PHE A 45 19.34 -19.86 -3.28
CA PHE A 45 20.05 -21.13 -2.96
C PHE A 45 20.13 -22.08 -4.15
N PHE A 46 19.64 -21.69 -5.33
CA PHE A 46 19.68 -22.54 -6.50
C PHE A 46 20.88 -22.19 -7.40
N TRP A 47 21.95 -23.01 -7.29
CA TRP A 47 23.22 -22.86 -8.00
C TRP A 47 23.57 -24.12 -8.73
N ASN A 48 24.02 -24.02 -9.97
CA ASN A 48 24.54 -25.14 -10.74
C ASN A 48 26.06 -24.94 -10.99
N ARG A 49 26.74 -26.04 -11.28
CA ARG A 49 28.11 -25.97 -11.77
C ARG A 49 28.09 -25.74 -13.28
N ASN A 50 28.88 -24.76 -13.74
CA ASN A 50 29.12 -24.56 -15.15
C ASN A 50 30.25 -25.51 -15.66
N ASP A 51 30.54 -25.44 -16.98
CA ASP A 51 31.54 -26.28 -17.63
C ASP A 51 32.95 -26.08 -17.07
N ASP A 52 33.26 -24.91 -16.53
CA ASP A 52 34.53 -24.57 -15.86
C ASP A 52 34.56 -25.03 -14.39
N ASN A 53 33.57 -25.80 -13.95
CA ASN A 53 33.41 -26.31 -12.58
C ASN A 53 33.20 -25.22 -11.51
N ASN A 54 32.83 -23.97 -11.92
CA ASN A 54 32.44 -22.89 -11.02
C ASN A 54 30.95 -22.94 -10.74
N TYR A 55 30.53 -22.46 -9.56
CA TYR A 55 29.12 -22.31 -9.22
C TYR A 55 28.55 -21.07 -9.90
N GLU A 56 27.42 -21.24 -10.58
CA GLU A 56 26.68 -20.16 -11.24
C GLU A 56 25.24 -20.14 -10.72
N TRP A 57 24.79 -18.95 -10.30
CA TRP A 57 23.41 -18.76 -9.84
C TRP A 57 22.43 -18.95 -10.98
N GLN A 58 21.40 -19.73 -10.72
CA GLN A 58 20.35 -20.01 -11.73
C GLN A 58 19.30 -18.93 -11.69
N MET A 59 19.33 -18.06 -12.68
CA MET A 59 18.39 -16.97 -12.85
C MET A 59 17.38 -17.25 -13.94
N ASN A 60 16.18 -16.72 -13.75
CA ASN A 60 15.13 -16.64 -14.75
C ASN A 60 14.97 -15.19 -15.21
N GLN A 61 14.36 -15.02 -16.37
CA GLN A 61 14.04 -13.71 -16.93
C GLN A 61 12.54 -13.68 -17.27
N THR A 62 11.84 -12.67 -16.76
CA THR A 62 10.40 -12.48 -17.02
C THR A 62 10.15 -11.07 -17.51
N LYS A 63 9.60 -10.93 -18.71
CA LYS A 63 9.26 -9.62 -19.29
C LYS A 63 8.14 -8.96 -18.49
N MET A 64 8.33 -7.72 -18.09
CA MET A 64 7.32 -6.90 -17.44
C MET A 64 6.46 -6.18 -18.48
N LYS A 65 5.20 -5.91 -18.11
CA LYS A 65 4.24 -5.21 -18.99
C LYS A 65 4.06 -3.78 -18.50
N LEU A 66 4.03 -2.84 -19.43
CA LEU A 66 3.56 -1.49 -19.12
C LEU A 66 2.10 -1.59 -18.65
N LYS A 67 1.83 -1.22 -17.40
CA LYS A 67 0.52 -1.36 -16.74
C LYS A 67 -0.32 -0.11 -16.88
N TYR A 68 0.29 1.03 -16.63
CA TYR A 68 -0.30 2.36 -16.79
C TYR A 68 0.79 3.44 -16.86
N SER A 69 0.41 4.61 -17.31
CA SER A 69 1.25 5.80 -17.38
C SER A 69 0.48 6.99 -16.81
N ASP A 70 1.22 7.92 -16.22
CA ASP A 70 0.74 9.28 -15.94
C ASP A 70 1.59 10.30 -16.72
N ASP A 71 1.40 11.59 -16.45
CA ASP A 71 2.10 12.66 -17.18
C ASP A 71 3.63 12.65 -16.96
N LEU A 72 4.10 12.02 -15.88
CA LEU A 72 5.50 12.04 -15.46
C LEU A 72 6.17 10.67 -15.54
N PHE A 73 5.40 9.58 -15.35
CA PHE A 73 5.96 8.24 -15.15
C PHE A 73 5.21 7.15 -15.90
N ASP A 74 5.96 6.13 -16.30
CA ASP A 74 5.50 4.83 -16.76
C ASP A 74 5.71 3.79 -15.66
N TYR A 75 4.76 2.84 -15.55
CA TYR A 75 4.77 1.80 -14.52
C TYR A 75 4.73 0.42 -15.16
N PHE A 76 5.85 -0.28 -15.06
CA PHE A 76 5.98 -1.67 -15.52
C PHE A 76 5.64 -2.63 -14.39
N PHE A 77 4.86 -3.65 -14.71
CA PHE A 77 4.28 -4.58 -13.75
C PHE A 77 4.50 -6.04 -14.14
N VAL A 78 4.67 -6.89 -13.12
CA VAL A 78 4.64 -8.35 -13.25
C VAL A 78 4.02 -8.98 -12.01
N GLU A 79 3.20 -10.01 -12.21
CA GLU A 79 2.86 -10.99 -11.20
C GLU A 79 3.85 -12.14 -11.32
N LEU A 80 4.58 -12.43 -10.26
CA LEU A 80 5.60 -13.46 -10.20
C LEU A 80 5.17 -14.56 -9.25
N GLU A 81 5.17 -15.81 -9.74
CA GLU A 81 5.00 -17.01 -8.92
C GLU A 81 6.36 -17.47 -8.37
N ILE A 82 6.40 -17.75 -7.06
CA ILE A 82 7.61 -18.11 -6.32
C ILE A 82 7.37 -19.43 -5.56
N PRO A 83 7.53 -20.60 -6.20
CA PRO A 83 7.27 -21.89 -5.55
C PRO A 83 8.15 -22.15 -4.33
N SER A 84 9.37 -21.60 -4.29
CA SER A 84 10.29 -21.70 -3.14
C SER A 84 9.97 -20.70 -2.02
N LYS A 85 8.98 -19.83 -2.20
CA LYS A 85 8.60 -18.73 -1.28
C LYS A 85 9.73 -17.73 -0.96
N ARG A 86 10.79 -17.73 -1.74
CA ARG A 86 11.93 -16.80 -1.58
C ARG A 86 12.50 -16.44 -2.93
N VAL A 87 12.94 -15.19 -3.09
CA VAL A 87 13.47 -14.73 -4.36
C VAL A 87 14.49 -13.59 -4.18
N ARG A 88 15.55 -13.65 -4.99
CA ARG A 88 16.39 -12.51 -5.32
C ARG A 88 15.98 -11.99 -6.70
N TYR A 89 15.92 -10.66 -6.87
CA TYR A 89 15.51 -10.09 -8.15
C TYR A 89 16.13 -8.71 -8.39
N GLY A 90 16.18 -8.34 -9.66
CA GLY A 90 16.58 -7.04 -10.15
C GLY A 90 15.91 -6.75 -11.49
N PHE A 91 16.06 -5.55 -12.01
CA PHE A 91 15.38 -5.11 -13.20
C PHE A 91 16.42 -4.77 -14.28
N LEU A 92 16.43 -5.51 -15.38
CA LEU A 92 17.13 -5.15 -16.59
C LEU A 92 16.25 -4.15 -17.36
N VAL A 93 16.69 -2.91 -17.44
CA VAL A 93 15.99 -1.84 -18.13
C VAL A 93 16.70 -1.53 -19.45
N THR A 94 15.93 -1.36 -20.52
CA THR A 94 16.42 -1.03 -21.87
C THR A 94 15.69 0.20 -22.37
N ASP A 95 16.40 1.23 -22.76
CA ASP A 95 15.81 2.43 -23.35
C ASP A 95 15.63 2.32 -24.88
N TYR A 96 15.12 3.36 -25.51
CA TYR A 96 14.87 3.40 -26.97
C TYR A 96 16.16 3.48 -27.80
N ASN A 97 17.30 3.82 -27.19
CA ASN A 97 18.63 3.76 -27.86
C ASN A 97 19.25 2.37 -27.72
N ASN A 98 18.59 1.42 -27.04
CA ASN A 98 19.07 0.09 -26.64
C ASN A 98 20.22 0.13 -25.62
N ASP A 99 20.38 1.23 -24.88
CA ASP A 99 21.25 1.27 -23.71
C ASP A 99 20.60 0.48 -22.57
N GLN A 100 21.43 -0.29 -21.86
CA GLN A 100 20.96 -1.23 -20.84
C GLN A 100 21.64 -1.01 -19.50
N LEU A 101 20.85 -1.08 -18.42
CA LEU A 101 21.32 -1.10 -17.03
C LEU A 101 20.56 -2.15 -16.24
N ILE A 102 21.19 -2.69 -15.17
CA ILE A 102 20.51 -3.51 -14.18
C ILE A 102 20.27 -2.65 -12.94
N TYR A 103 18.99 -2.44 -12.59
CA TYR A 103 18.58 -1.77 -11.36
C TYR A 103 18.39 -2.77 -10.23
N HIS A 104 19.00 -2.51 -9.08
CA HIS A 104 18.98 -3.38 -7.90
C HIS A 104 19.05 -2.57 -6.59
N SER A 105 19.05 -3.24 -5.44
CA SER A 105 18.92 -2.59 -4.13
C SER A 105 20.05 -1.61 -3.76
N LYS A 106 21.21 -1.70 -4.43
CA LYS A 106 22.35 -0.80 -4.23
C LYS A 106 22.55 0.21 -5.37
N GLY A 107 21.58 0.33 -6.29
CA GLY A 107 21.63 1.24 -7.44
C GLY A 107 21.70 0.52 -8.77
N PHE A 108 22.69 0.80 -9.58
CA PHE A 108 22.79 0.31 -10.96
C PHE A 108 24.11 -0.43 -11.22
N SER A 109 24.03 -1.43 -12.09
CA SER A 109 25.20 -2.14 -12.66
C SER A 109 25.12 -2.18 -14.18
N ASN A 110 26.29 -2.25 -14.82
CA ASN A 110 26.40 -2.50 -16.25
C ASN A 110 25.98 -3.92 -16.59
N VAL A 111 25.46 -4.10 -17.80
CA VAL A 111 25.08 -5.39 -18.33
C VAL A 111 26.29 -6.08 -18.95
N THR A 112 26.52 -7.35 -18.59
CA THR A 112 27.55 -8.19 -19.21
C THR A 112 26.96 -8.99 -20.38
N SER A 113 27.83 -9.42 -21.32
CA SER A 113 27.43 -10.34 -22.41
C SER A 113 28.31 -11.58 -22.37
N PRO A 114 27.77 -12.79 -22.07
CA PRO A 114 26.39 -13.05 -21.70
C PRO A 114 25.98 -12.39 -20.36
N LEU A 115 24.68 -12.19 -20.16
CA LEU A 115 24.15 -11.61 -18.93
C LEU A 115 24.49 -12.52 -17.73
N LYS A 116 25.21 -11.96 -16.75
CA LYS A 116 25.59 -12.64 -15.51
C LYS A 116 25.39 -11.71 -14.32
N ILE A 117 24.98 -12.27 -13.20
CA ILE A 117 24.93 -11.59 -11.91
C ILE A 117 26.07 -12.15 -11.05
N GLU A 118 27.14 -11.40 -10.89
CA GLU A 118 28.33 -11.83 -10.14
C GLU A 118 28.08 -11.89 -8.64
N ASP A 119 27.33 -10.92 -8.10
CA ASP A 119 26.96 -10.85 -6.69
C ASP A 119 25.44 -10.72 -6.54
N ILE A 120 24.77 -11.81 -6.17
CA ILE A 120 23.32 -11.79 -5.92
C ILE A 120 22.92 -10.98 -4.67
N ASN A 121 23.88 -10.57 -3.82
CA ASN A 121 23.59 -9.78 -2.64
C ASN A 121 23.31 -8.32 -2.94
N VAL A 122 23.61 -7.85 -4.16
CA VAL A 122 23.18 -6.52 -4.61
C VAL A 122 21.70 -6.50 -5.01
N LEU A 123 21.13 -7.64 -5.37
CA LEU A 123 19.72 -7.74 -5.79
C LEU A 123 18.75 -7.43 -4.65
N PHE A 124 17.54 -7.02 -4.99
CA PHE A 124 16.42 -6.98 -4.06
C PHE A 124 16.15 -8.38 -3.52
N ASN A 125 15.67 -8.45 -2.28
CA ASN A 125 15.50 -9.72 -1.58
C ASN A 125 14.12 -9.83 -0.92
N ILE A 126 13.42 -10.91 -1.23
CA ILE A 126 12.31 -11.39 -0.42
C ILE A 126 12.77 -12.71 0.20
N PRO A 127 13.15 -12.71 1.48
CA PRO A 127 13.75 -13.87 2.15
C PRO A 127 12.76 -15.02 2.29
N TYR A 128 11.49 -14.72 2.51
CA TYR A 128 10.42 -15.70 2.58
C TYR A 128 9.03 -15.05 2.51
N LEU A 129 8.06 -15.76 1.90
CA LEU A 129 6.65 -15.36 1.85
C LEU A 129 5.88 -16.03 2.99
N HIS A 130 5.54 -15.27 4.02
CA HIS A 130 4.71 -15.74 5.13
C HIS A 130 3.25 -15.33 4.93
N LEU A 131 2.32 -16.25 5.20
CA LEU A 131 0.89 -15.93 5.16
C LEU A 131 0.49 -14.93 6.25
N GLU A 132 1.19 -14.97 7.38
CA GLU A 132 0.95 -14.06 8.51
C GLU A 132 1.29 -12.60 8.17
N ASP A 133 2.20 -12.37 7.21
CA ASP A 133 2.57 -11.01 6.76
C ASP A 133 1.55 -10.42 5.78
N MET A 134 0.60 -11.23 5.32
CA MET A 134 -0.45 -10.76 4.42
C MET A 134 -1.55 -10.05 5.19
N SER A 135 -1.90 -8.85 4.72
CA SER A 135 -3.10 -8.17 5.18
C SER A 135 -4.34 -8.90 4.68
N ASN A 136 -4.97 -9.69 5.56
CA ASN A 136 -6.21 -10.39 5.26
C ASN A 136 -7.42 -9.45 5.45
N THR A 137 -7.48 -8.42 4.60
CA THR A 137 -8.58 -7.46 4.64
C THR A 137 -9.89 -8.12 4.21
N PRO A 138 -10.95 -8.08 5.02
CA PRO A 138 -12.25 -8.60 4.65
C PRO A 138 -12.76 -8.00 3.33
N SER A 139 -13.41 -8.80 2.49
CA SER A 139 -13.84 -8.38 1.15
C SER A 139 -14.76 -7.16 1.15
N TRP A 140 -15.60 -7.02 2.17
CA TRP A 140 -16.54 -5.89 2.32
C TRP A 140 -15.83 -4.53 2.45
N VAL A 141 -14.58 -4.48 2.93
CA VAL A 141 -13.84 -3.22 3.11
C VAL A 141 -13.61 -2.51 1.78
N LYS A 142 -13.38 -3.27 0.70
CA LYS A 142 -13.15 -2.72 -0.65
C LYS A 142 -14.37 -2.04 -1.25
N GLU A 143 -15.57 -2.40 -0.76
CA GLU A 143 -16.85 -1.88 -1.24
C GLU A 143 -17.45 -0.85 -0.27
N THR A 144 -16.69 -0.48 0.79
CA THR A 144 -17.18 0.42 1.83
C THR A 144 -16.80 1.86 1.54
N VAL A 145 -17.82 2.72 1.51
CA VAL A 145 -17.68 4.16 1.50
C VAL A 145 -17.97 4.68 2.91
N TRP A 146 -16.95 5.24 3.55
CA TRP A 146 -17.01 5.60 4.96
C TRP A 146 -17.50 7.03 5.18
N TYR A 147 -18.45 7.20 6.11
CA TYR A 147 -18.87 8.48 6.66
C TYR A 147 -18.25 8.67 8.05
N GLN A 148 -17.31 9.61 8.18
CA GLN A 148 -16.70 9.90 9.47
C GLN A 148 -17.58 10.86 10.27
N ILE A 149 -17.83 10.53 11.54
CA ILE A 149 -18.66 11.32 12.46
C ILE A 149 -17.84 11.76 13.68
N PHE A 150 -17.90 13.05 13.98
CA PHE A 150 -17.54 13.60 15.28
C PHE A 150 -18.83 13.68 16.12
N PRO A 151 -19.10 12.74 17.08
CA PRO A 151 -20.41 12.57 17.69
C PRO A 151 -20.94 13.84 18.36
N ASP A 152 -20.12 14.53 19.15
CA ASP A 152 -20.51 15.77 19.84
C ASP A 152 -21.07 16.84 18.89
N ARG A 153 -20.61 16.87 17.64
CA ARG A 153 -20.94 17.91 16.65
C ARG A 153 -21.90 17.44 15.56
N PHE A 154 -22.48 16.27 15.67
CA PHE A 154 -23.31 15.73 14.61
C PHE A 154 -24.79 16.01 14.84
N LYS A 155 -25.42 15.37 15.83
CA LYS A 155 -26.86 15.54 16.12
C LYS A 155 -27.16 15.17 17.57
N ASN A 156 -27.99 15.99 18.22
CA ASN A 156 -28.64 15.67 19.50
C ASN A 156 -30.12 15.41 19.26
N ILE A 157 -30.65 14.28 19.76
CA ILE A 157 -32.05 13.94 19.62
C ILE A 157 -32.91 14.62 20.71
N ASP A 158 -32.32 14.92 21.88
CA ASP A 158 -33.03 15.40 23.04
C ASP A 158 -33.27 16.91 23.07
N ASN A 159 -32.96 17.61 21.98
CA ASN A 159 -33.08 19.07 21.82
C ASN A 159 -32.39 19.92 22.90
N TYR A 160 -31.47 19.37 23.68
CA TYR A 160 -30.68 20.09 24.67
C TYR A 160 -29.47 20.83 24.11
N SER A 161 -29.25 20.76 22.81
CA SER A 161 -28.18 21.52 22.16
C SER A 161 -28.50 23.00 22.21
N LYS A 162 -27.61 23.81 22.75
CA LYS A 162 -27.63 25.29 22.61
C LYS A 162 -27.36 25.74 21.18
N HIS A 163 -26.94 24.80 20.33
CA HIS A 163 -26.53 25.02 18.97
C HIS A 163 -27.48 24.28 18.03
N ASP A 164 -28.00 24.99 17.06
CA ASP A 164 -28.79 24.40 15.99
C ASP A 164 -27.88 23.70 14.97
N TRP A 165 -28.42 22.72 14.21
CA TRP A 165 -27.74 22.05 13.11
C TRP A 165 -27.12 23.03 12.10
N ASN A 166 -27.75 24.18 11.90
CA ASN A 166 -27.31 25.23 10.99
C ASN A 166 -26.43 26.30 11.66
N ASN A 167 -25.87 26.05 12.83
CA ASN A 167 -25.02 27.04 13.49
C ASN A 167 -23.78 27.35 12.64
N GLU A 168 -23.64 28.60 12.28
CA GLU A 168 -22.66 29.05 11.30
C GLU A 168 -21.21 29.07 11.83
N VAL A 169 -21.02 29.15 13.15
CA VAL A 169 -19.68 29.31 13.75
C VAL A 169 -19.40 28.20 14.75
N VAL A 170 -18.61 27.20 14.31
CA VAL A 170 -18.13 26.13 15.18
C VAL A 170 -16.85 26.53 15.88
N LYS A 171 -16.84 26.51 17.23
CA LYS A 171 -15.66 26.79 18.04
C LYS A 171 -15.06 25.51 18.63
N ASN A 172 -13.74 25.44 18.65
CA ASN A 172 -13.02 24.21 19.07
C ASN A 172 -13.17 23.89 20.57
N ASN A 173 -13.44 24.88 21.40
CA ASN A 173 -13.58 24.76 22.85
C ASN A 173 -15.03 24.62 23.33
N GLU A 174 -16.01 24.50 22.43
CA GLU A 174 -17.42 24.36 22.77
C GLU A 174 -17.87 22.91 22.63
N ILE A 175 -18.81 22.51 23.51
CA ILE A 175 -19.50 21.24 23.48
C ILE A 175 -20.88 21.46 22.84
N TYR A 176 -21.18 20.71 21.78
CA TYR A 176 -22.42 20.85 21.01
C TYR A 176 -23.49 19.85 21.46
N GLY A 177 -23.07 18.78 22.16
CA GLY A 177 -23.99 17.84 22.82
C GLY A 177 -24.62 16.83 21.87
N GLY A 178 -24.04 16.62 20.68
CA GLY A 178 -24.41 15.50 19.82
C GLY A 178 -24.20 14.16 20.53
N ASN A 179 -25.01 13.15 20.22
CA ASN A 179 -24.98 11.85 20.90
C ASN A 179 -25.22 10.68 19.93
N ILE A 180 -25.04 9.45 20.44
CA ILE A 180 -25.22 8.22 19.64
C ILE A 180 -26.66 8.07 19.15
N LYS A 181 -27.67 8.44 19.96
CA LYS A 181 -29.06 8.42 19.53
C LYS A 181 -29.31 9.36 18.35
N GLY A 182 -28.67 10.54 18.35
CA GLY A 182 -28.73 11.48 17.22
C GLY A 182 -28.09 10.91 15.96
N ILE A 183 -27.01 10.14 16.09
CA ILE A 183 -26.39 9.42 14.95
C ILE A 183 -27.39 8.39 14.41
N ILE A 184 -28.01 7.58 15.29
CA ILE A 184 -29.01 6.59 14.90
C ILE A 184 -30.20 7.25 14.17
N ASP A 185 -30.69 8.39 14.65
CA ASP A 185 -31.75 9.16 13.99
C ASP A 185 -31.39 9.62 12.56
N LYS A 186 -30.11 9.73 12.26
CA LYS A 186 -29.59 10.18 10.98
C LYS A 186 -29.02 9.08 10.08
N LEU A 187 -29.22 7.81 10.41
CA LEU A 187 -28.70 6.70 9.58
C LEU A 187 -29.30 6.70 8.17
N ASP A 188 -30.57 6.99 8.02
CA ASP A 188 -31.21 7.05 6.70
C ASP A 188 -30.62 8.20 5.86
N TYR A 189 -30.39 9.36 6.46
CA TYR A 189 -29.71 10.48 5.80
C TYR A 189 -28.31 10.08 5.29
N ILE A 190 -27.52 9.39 6.11
CA ILE A 190 -26.16 8.93 5.73
C ILE A 190 -26.26 7.92 4.59
N LYS A 191 -27.21 6.99 4.67
CA LYS A 191 -27.45 5.97 3.64
C LYS A 191 -27.92 6.60 2.32
N ASP A 192 -28.82 7.57 2.36
CA ASP A 192 -29.32 8.27 1.17
C ASP A 192 -28.22 9.06 0.44
N LEU A 193 -27.17 9.47 1.16
CA LEU A 193 -25.95 10.04 0.57
C LEU A 193 -25.04 9.01 -0.12
N GLY A 194 -25.33 7.70 0.02
CA GLY A 194 -24.56 6.63 -0.60
C GLY A 194 -23.47 6.03 0.27
N PHE A 195 -23.37 6.40 1.55
CA PHE A 195 -22.42 5.80 2.49
C PHE A 195 -22.98 4.48 3.06
N ASN A 196 -22.10 3.49 3.24
CA ASN A 196 -22.43 2.19 3.77
C ASN A 196 -21.54 1.76 4.95
N GLY A 197 -20.63 2.62 5.40
CA GLY A 197 -19.81 2.44 6.59
C GLY A 197 -19.78 3.72 7.43
N ILE A 198 -19.70 3.56 8.75
CA ILE A 198 -19.57 4.68 9.70
C ILE A 198 -18.26 4.53 10.46
N TYR A 199 -17.48 5.60 10.51
CA TYR A 199 -16.29 5.74 11.33
C TYR A 199 -16.55 6.81 12.40
N LEU A 200 -16.56 6.40 13.68
CA LEU A 200 -16.74 7.34 14.80
C LEU A 200 -15.37 7.83 15.31
N THR A 201 -15.23 9.14 15.55
CA THR A 201 -14.17 9.59 16.45
C THR A 201 -14.38 9.04 17.85
N PRO A 202 -13.41 9.10 18.80
CA PRO A 202 -13.52 8.42 20.08
C PRO A 202 -14.84 8.70 20.81
N ILE A 203 -15.41 7.65 21.41
CA ILE A 203 -16.71 7.70 22.12
C ILE A 203 -16.58 7.34 23.60
N PHE A 204 -15.40 6.95 24.04
CA PHE A 204 -15.15 6.53 25.42
C PHE A 204 -15.10 7.71 26.39
N LYS A 205 -15.24 7.41 27.68
CA LYS A 205 -15.25 8.41 28.74
C LYS A 205 -14.01 9.29 28.72
N ALA A 206 -14.22 10.60 28.60
CA ALA A 206 -13.17 11.62 28.54
C ALA A 206 -13.71 12.99 28.92
N ASN A 207 -12.80 13.95 29.19
CA ASN A 207 -13.18 15.30 29.61
C ASN A 207 -13.45 16.27 28.46
N THR A 208 -12.88 16.02 27.29
CA THR A 208 -13.02 16.90 26.12
C THR A 208 -14.16 16.48 25.19
N ALA A 209 -14.61 17.38 24.32
CA ALA A 209 -15.59 17.08 23.28
C ALA A 209 -15.09 16.03 22.27
N HIS A 210 -13.80 16.06 21.94
CA HIS A 210 -13.19 15.14 20.95
C HIS A 210 -12.84 13.76 21.50
N LYS A 211 -12.82 13.56 22.84
CA LYS A 211 -12.59 12.29 23.55
C LYS A 211 -11.25 11.59 23.27
N TYR A 212 -10.27 12.25 22.62
CA TYR A 212 -8.94 11.69 22.42
C TYR A 212 -8.11 11.60 23.72
N ASP A 213 -8.57 12.27 24.80
CA ASP A 213 -8.07 12.20 26.16
C ASP A 213 -8.80 11.13 26.99
N THR A 214 -9.08 9.95 26.40
CA THR A 214 -9.82 8.86 27.01
C THR A 214 -9.22 8.47 28.37
N VAL A 215 -10.07 8.45 29.41
CA VAL A 215 -9.71 8.05 30.78
C VAL A 215 -10.20 6.65 31.14
N ASP A 216 -11.21 6.12 30.41
CA ASP A 216 -11.74 4.77 30.61
C ASP A 216 -12.23 4.19 29.28
N TYR A 217 -11.54 3.17 28.77
CA TYR A 217 -11.89 2.47 27.53
C TYR A 217 -13.01 1.42 27.68
N TYR A 218 -13.45 1.14 28.90
CA TYR A 218 -14.54 0.20 29.15
C TYR A 218 -15.91 0.88 29.33
N GLN A 219 -15.93 2.21 29.26
CA GLN A 219 -17.14 3.00 29.47
C GLN A 219 -17.36 3.99 28.32
N ILE A 220 -18.54 3.94 27.71
CA ILE A 220 -18.98 5.01 26.81
C ILE A 220 -19.16 6.30 27.62
N ASP A 221 -18.80 7.44 27.04
CA ASP A 221 -18.98 8.72 27.69
C ASP A 221 -20.48 8.96 28.00
N PRO A 222 -20.84 9.30 29.24
CA PRO A 222 -22.25 9.54 29.60
C PRO A 222 -22.94 10.65 28.82
N SER A 223 -22.17 11.59 28.21
CA SER A 223 -22.73 12.62 27.33
C SER A 223 -23.18 12.08 25.97
N PHE A 224 -22.76 10.88 25.59
CA PHE A 224 -23.13 10.25 24.32
C PHE A 224 -24.28 9.26 24.43
N GLY A 225 -24.75 8.89 25.65
CA GLY A 225 -25.89 8.01 25.87
C GLY A 225 -25.63 6.84 26.79
#